data_013face7d74af43a87b32eed4025fac1
#
_entry.id   013face7d74af43a87b32eed4025fac1
#
_cell.length_a   1.000
_cell.length_b   1.000
_cell.length_c   1.000
_cell.angle_alpha   90.00
_cell.angle_beta   90.00
_cell.angle_gamma   90.00
#
_symmetry.space_group_name_H-M   'P 1'
#
loop_
_entity.id
_entity.type
_entity.pdbx_description
1 polymer ?
#
loop_
_entity_poly.entity_id
_entity_poly.type
_entity_poly.pdbx_seq_one_letter_code
_entity_poly.pdbx_strand_id
1 'polypeptide(L)'
;ICRALALDFADLARHVADNQPLLRELTPEQERAVVADKKLLLMAICVLSQWTLEQVTTAYRLTEAEGIQYLAQLDRIGIIELRPFNRYRLKLAKTFRWRPHGAVMNYFREHALLDYFAGGFDGPGEGVLLVHGAISRSLAPAFMERMQRVAHDFAQQHLADQKLPQSEREGYTLLLALRSWEFEAFAGMRR
;
A
#
# COMPACT_ATOMS: atom_id res chain seq x y z
N ILE A 1 -15.90 -33.55 -16.20
CA ILE A 1 -14.51 -33.37 -15.74
C ILE A 1 -14.44 -33.42 -14.20
N CYS A 2 -15.23 -32.66 -13.45
CA CYS A 2 -15.23 -32.67 -11.97
C CYS A 2 -15.54 -34.06 -11.37
N ARG A 3 -16.46 -34.81 -11.97
CA ARG A 3 -16.79 -36.19 -11.54
C ARG A 3 -15.63 -37.19 -11.72
N ALA A 4 -14.77 -36.95 -12.70
CA ALA A 4 -13.63 -37.83 -12.97
C ALA A 4 -12.45 -37.60 -12.04
N LEU A 5 -12.40 -36.42 -11.36
CA LEU A 5 -11.33 -36.01 -10.44
C LEU A 5 -11.77 -36.08 -8.97
N ALA A 6 -13.00 -36.56 -8.67
CA ALA A 6 -13.58 -36.56 -7.32
C ALA A 6 -13.56 -35.19 -6.61
N LEU A 7 -13.56 -34.09 -7.39
CA LEU A 7 -13.60 -32.73 -6.88
C LEU A 7 -15.03 -32.21 -6.88
N ASP A 8 -15.48 -31.62 -5.76
CA ASP A 8 -16.72 -30.88 -5.73
C ASP A 8 -16.55 -29.57 -6.54
N PHE A 9 -17.63 -29.16 -7.22
CA PHE A 9 -17.65 -27.90 -7.97
C PHE A 9 -17.31 -26.70 -7.08
N ALA A 10 -17.74 -26.72 -5.81
CA ALA A 10 -17.41 -25.71 -4.83
C ALA A 10 -15.91 -25.68 -4.49
N ASP A 11 -15.25 -26.84 -4.46
CA ASP A 11 -13.80 -26.94 -4.22
C ASP A 11 -13.02 -26.49 -5.45
N LEU A 12 -13.50 -26.80 -6.65
CA LEU A 12 -12.89 -26.30 -7.89
C LEU A 12 -13.03 -24.77 -8.00
N ALA A 13 -14.19 -24.24 -7.71
CA ALA A 13 -14.44 -22.79 -7.70
C ALA A 13 -13.56 -22.07 -6.65
N ARG A 14 -13.39 -22.65 -5.47
CA ARG A 14 -12.44 -22.17 -4.44
C ARG A 14 -11.01 -22.21 -4.93
N HIS A 15 -10.57 -23.33 -5.50
CA HIS A 15 -9.21 -23.47 -6.06
C HIS A 15 -8.94 -22.47 -7.20
N VAL A 16 -9.89 -22.24 -8.06
CA VAL A 16 -9.78 -21.23 -9.14
C VAL A 16 -9.73 -19.81 -8.55
N ALA A 17 -10.54 -19.50 -7.55
CA ALA A 17 -10.51 -18.20 -6.86
C ALA A 17 -9.20 -17.98 -6.09
N ASP A 18 -8.66 -19.02 -5.45
CA ASP A 18 -7.41 -18.96 -4.70
C ASP A 18 -6.17 -18.88 -5.63
N ASN A 19 -6.27 -19.35 -6.87
CA ASN A 19 -5.23 -19.31 -7.89
C ASN A 19 -5.34 -18.10 -8.84
N GLN A 20 -6.27 -17.14 -8.59
CA GLN A 20 -6.27 -15.91 -9.40
C GLN A 20 -4.94 -15.18 -9.23
N PRO A 21 -4.30 -14.77 -10.33
CA PRO A 21 -3.02 -14.07 -10.25
C PRO A 21 -3.21 -12.76 -9.47
N LEU A 22 -2.41 -12.59 -8.43
CA LEU A 22 -2.41 -11.36 -7.65
C LEU A 22 -1.92 -10.19 -8.51
N LEU A 23 -2.58 -9.05 -8.40
CA LEU A 23 -2.24 -7.85 -9.15
C LEU A 23 -0.89 -7.29 -8.68
N ARG A 24 -0.02 -7.02 -9.62
CA ARG A 24 1.28 -6.36 -9.37
C ARG A 24 1.19 -4.85 -9.55
N GLU A 25 0.18 -4.38 -10.27
CA GLU A 25 -0.06 -2.99 -10.60
C GLU A 25 -1.55 -2.81 -10.92
N LEU A 26 -2.13 -1.67 -10.61
CA LEU A 26 -3.49 -1.32 -11.02
C LEU A 26 -3.51 -0.77 -12.45
N THR A 27 -4.68 -0.82 -13.09
CA THR A 27 -4.88 -0.08 -14.34
C THR A 27 -4.97 1.43 -14.08
N PRO A 28 -4.78 2.28 -15.09
CA PRO A 28 -4.97 3.73 -14.93
C PRO A 28 -6.38 4.10 -14.47
N GLU A 29 -7.40 3.35 -14.91
CA GLU A 29 -8.80 3.54 -14.51
C GLU A 29 -9.02 3.20 -13.04
N GLN A 30 -8.44 2.11 -12.58
CA GLN A 30 -8.51 1.70 -11.17
C GLN A 30 -7.83 2.74 -10.26
N GLU A 31 -6.65 3.24 -10.63
CA GLU A 31 -5.98 4.29 -9.86
C GLU A 31 -6.79 5.60 -9.84
N ARG A 32 -7.38 6.01 -10.98
CA ARG A 32 -8.26 7.19 -11.02
C ARG A 32 -9.48 7.01 -10.12
N ALA A 33 -10.07 5.82 -10.11
CA ALA A 33 -11.20 5.53 -9.25
C ALA A 33 -10.85 5.64 -7.76
N VAL A 34 -9.66 5.19 -7.37
CA VAL A 34 -9.18 5.27 -5.97
C VAL A 34 -9.00 6.73 -5.51
N VAL A 35 -8.45 7.60 -6.35
CA VAL A 35 -8.17 9.01 -5.97
C VAL A 35 -9.36 9.95 -6.20
N ALA A 36 -10.42 9.49 -6.84
CA ALA A 36 -11.61 10.29 -7.10
C ALA A 36 -12.34 10.73 -5.81
N ASP A 37 -12.19 9.96 -4.74
CA ASP A 37 -12.74 10.25 -3.41
C ASP A 37 -11.66 10.08 -2.34
N LYS A 38 -11.43 11.14 -1.55
CA LYS A 38 -10.43 11.13 -0.45
C LYS A 38 -10.70 10.04 0.59
N LYS A 39 -11.96 9.75 0.90
CA LYS A 39 -12.33 8.70 1.85
C LYS A 39 -12.09 7.31 1.26
N LEU A 40 -12.31 7.12 -0.04
CA LEU A 40 -11.97 5.89 -0.73
C LEU A 40 -10.44 5.67 -0.77
N LEU A 41 -9.67 6.72 -1.04
CA LEU A 41 -8.21 6.67 -0.98
C LEU A 41 -7.71 6.33 0.43
N LEU A 42 -8.26 6.96 1.46
CA LEU A 42 -7.98 6.62 2.86
C LEU A 42 -8.29 5.16 3.13
N MET A 43 -9.48 4.68 2.75
CA MET A 43 -9.85 3.28 2.93
C MET A 43 -8.90 2.34 2.18
N ALA A 44 -8.47 2.68 0.97
CA ALA A 44 -7.49 1.90 0.21
C ALA A 44 -6.15 1.79 0.95
N ILE A 45 -5.64 2.91 1.50
CA ILE A 45 -4.40 2.93 2.27
C ILE A 45 -4.52 2.07 3.54
N CYS A 46 -5.62 2.20 4.28
CA CYS A 46 -5.87 1.39 5.48
C CYS A 46 -5.97 -0.10 5.16
N VAL A 47 -6.67 -0.44 4.07
CA VAL A 47 -6.81 -1.83 3.62
C VAL A 47 -5.47 -2.42 3.16
N LEU A 48 -4.64 -1.66 2.47
CA LEU A 48 -3.26 -2.07 2.11
C LEU A 48 -2.40 -2.32 3.34
N SER A 49 -2.64 -1.56 4.40
CA SER A 49 -2.01 -1.73 5.72
C SER A 49 -2.74 -2.78 6.58
N GLN A 50 -3.70 -3.50 6.03
CA GLN A 50 -4.47 -4.59 6.64
C GLN A 50 -5.29 -4.17 7.89
N TRP A 51 -5.72 -2.92 7.95
CA TRP A 51 -6.62 -2.45 8.99
C TRP A 51 -8.02 -3.07 8.85
N THR A 52 -8.64 -3.45 9.95
CA THR A 52 -10.05 -3.86 9.95
C THR A 52 -10.98 -2.65 9.78
N LEU A 53 -12.21 -2.88 9.36
CA LEU A 53 -13.22 -1.82 9.27
C LEU A 53 -13.41 -1.10 10.62
N GLU A 54 -13.46 -1.84 11.71
CA GLU A 54 -13.60 -1.31 13.06
C GLU A 54 -12.43 -0.37 13.43
N GLN A 55 -11.19 -0.74 13.10
CA GLN A 55 -10.02 0.11 13.30
C GLN A 55 -10.12 1.41 12.51
N VAL A 56 -10.58 1.35 11.26
CA VAL A 56 -10.73 2.54 10.41
C VAL A 56 -11.81 3.48 10.97
N THR A 57 -12.98 2.95 11.35
CA THR A 57 -14.08 3.76 11.89
C THR A 57 -13.79 4.31 13.28
N THR A 58 -12.91 3.66 14.04
CA THR A 58 -12.44 4.17 15.34
C THR A 58 -11.43 5.32 15.16
N ALA A 59 -10.53 5.19 14.19
CA ALA A 59 -9.45 6.15 13.98
C ALA A 59 -9.88 7.38 13.16
N TYR A 60 -10.83 7.22 12.26
CA TYR A 60 -11.23 8.26 11.30
C TYR A 60 -12.73 8.54 11.35
N ARG A 61 -13.11 9.75 10.96
CA ARG A 61 -14.52 10.17 10.87
C ARG A 61 -15.24 9.52 9.68
N LEU A 62 -15.47 8.22 9.81
CA LEU A 62 -16.19 7.37 8.88
C LEU A 62 -17.25 6.60 9.66
N THR A 63 -18.48 6.59 9.16
CA THR A 63 -19.50 5.70 9.67
C THR A 63 -19.26 4.26 9.19
N GLU A 64 -19.77 3.28 9.92
CA GLU A 64 -19.68 1.88 9.50
C GLU A 64 -20.32 1.67 8.11
N ALA A 65 -21.45 2.31 7.85
CA ALA A 65 -22.14 2.23 6.56
C ALA A 65 -21.28 2.78 5.41
N GLU A 66 -20.63 3.93 5.58
CA GLU A 66 -19.67 4.48 4.61
C GLU A 66 -18.51 3.52 4.40
N GLY A 67 -17.94 2.98 5.48
CA GLY A 67 -16.84 2.03 5.40
C GLY A 67 -17.18 0.77 4.63
N ILE A 68 -18.37 0.19 4.85
CA ILE A 68 -18.88 -0.96 4.08
C ILE A 68 -19.01 -0.61 2.60
N GLN A 69 -19.53 0.58 2.26
CA GLN A 69 -19.63 1.03 0.88
C GLN A 69 -18.28 1.17 0.21
N TYR A 70 -17.27 1.70 0.92
CA TYR A 70 -15.90 1.81 0.39
C TYR A 70 -15.23 0.45 0.24
N LEU A 71 -15.42 -0.48 1.17
CA LEU A 71 -14.95 -1.86 0.99
C LEU A 71 -15.57 -2.50 -0.26
N ALA A 72 -16.87 -2.34 -0.48
CA ALA A 72 -17.54 -2.83 -1.68
C ALA A 72 -17.04 -2.14 -2.97
N GLN A 73 -16.63 -0.87 -2.90
CA GLN A 73 -15.99 -0.19 -4.03
C GLN A 73 -14.59 -0.74 -4.31
N LEU A 74 -13.77 -0.98 -3.28
CA LEU A 74 -12.45 -1.58 -3.42
C LEU A 74 -12.52 -3.02 -3.96
N ASP A 75 -13.54 -3.77 -3.61
CA ASP A 75 -13.82 -5.09 -4.18
C ASP A 75 -14.14 -4.99 -5.69
N ARG A 76 -15.01 -4.07 -6.09
CA ARG A 76 -15.32 -3.80 -7.51
C ARG A 76 -14.12 -3.32 -8.31
N ILE A 77 -13.26 -2.50 -7.71
CA ILE A 77 -11.98 -2.07 -8.30
C ILE A 77 -11.02 -3.26 -8.42
N GLY A 78 -11.18 -4.30 -7.62
CA GLY A 78 -10.36 -5.50 -7.65
C GLY A 78 -9.13 -5.46 -6.76
N ILE A 79 -9.03 -4.50 -5.85
CA ILE A 79 -7.94 -4.39 -4.86
C ILE A 79 -8.08 -5.46 -3.79
N ILE A 80 -9.32 -5.75 -3.40
CA ILE A 80 -9.66 -6.77 -2.41
C ILE A 80 -10.65 -7.79 -2.95
N GLU A 81 -10.85 -8.85 -2.20
CA GLU A 81 -11.99 -9.73 -2.23
C GLU A 81 -12.75 -9.56 -0.91
N LEU A 82 -13.94 -8.97 -1.00
CA LEU A 82 -14.78 -8.78 0.19
C LEU A 82 -15.37 -10.12 0.63
N ARG A 83 -15.38 -10.36 1.94
CA ARG A 83 -15.82 -11.58 2.59
C ARG A 83 -16.91 -11.30 3.63
N PRO A 84 -17.64 -12.31 4.11
CA PRO A 84 -18.62 -12.13 5.19
C PRO A 84 -18.05 -11.40 6.39
N PHE A 85 -18.91 -10.65 7.09
CA PHE A 85 -18.57 -9.86 8.27
C PHE A 85 -17.56 -8.74 8.00
N ASN A 86 -17.63 -8.12 6.83
CA ASN A 86 -16.75 -7.02 6.40
C ASN A 86 -15.25 -7.37 6.44
N ARG A 87 -14.93 -8.68 6.44
CA ARG A 87 -13.56 -9.14 6.25
C ARG A 87 -13.16 -9.02 4.80
N TYR A 88 -11.89 -8.97 4.53
CA TYR A 88 -11.39 -8.92 3.16
C TYR A 88 -10.07 -9.67 3.01
N ARG A 89 -9.76 -10.01 1.77
CA ARG A 89 -8.45 -10.53 1.35
C ARG A 89 -7.88 -9.59 0.28
N LEU A 90 -6.61 -9.20 0.44
CA LEU A 90 -5.92 -8.44 -0.60
C LEU A 90 -5.74 -9.28 -1.86
N LYS A 91 -6.06 -8.71 -3.01
CA LYS A 91 -5.81 -9.29 -4.34
C LYS A 91 -4.49 -8.78 -4.95
N LEU A 92 -3.66 -8.13 -4.16
CA LEU A 92 -2.40 -7.53 -4.57
C LEU A 92 -1.22 -8.45 -4.24
N ALA A 93 -0.27 -8.55 -5.15
CA ALA A 93 0.96 -9.29 -4.95
C ALA A 93 1.87 -8.59 -3.92
N LYS A 94 2.76 -9.35 -3.26
CA LYS A 94 3.80 -8.78 -2.39
C LYS A 94 4.72 -7.78 -3.12
N THR A 95 4.83 -7.90 -4.45
CA THR A 95 5.58 -7.00 -5.34
C THR A 95 4.71 -5.90 -5.94
N PHE A 96 3.51 -5.66 -5.38
CA PHE A 96 2.64 -4.58 -5.83
C PHE A 96 3.33 -3.23 -5.74
N ARG A 97 3.11 -2.40 -6.74
CA ARG A 97 3.58 -1.01 -6.79
C ARG A 97 2.53 -0.13 -7.48
N TRP A 98 2.46 1.11 -7.03
CA TRP A 98 1.74 2.14 -7.76
C TRP A 98 2.46 2.51 -9.05
N ARG A 99 1.71 2.87 -10.08
CA ARG A 99 2.31 3.33 -11.34
C ARG A 99 3.13 4.62 -11.11
N PRO A 100 4.37 4.71 -11.58
CA PRO A 100 5.24 5.88 -11.33
C PRO A 100 4.63 7.21 -11.78
N HIS A 101 3.78 7.21 -12.80
CA HIS A 101 3.06 8.37 -13.34
C HIS A 101 1.54 8.17 -13.27
N GLY A 102 1.08 7.27 -12.42
CA GLY A 102 -0.34 6.98 -12.20
C GLY A 102 -1.02 8.04 -11.35
N ALA A 103 -2.34 7.96 -11.30
CA ALA A 103 -3.17 8.94 -10.60
C ALA A 103 -2.87 8.99 -9.10
N VAL A 104 -2.59 7.83 -8.47
CA VAL A 104 -2.24 7.77 -7.05
C VAL A 104 -0.89 8.44 -6.78
N MET A 105 0.15 8.16 -7.57
CA MET A 105 1.47 8.78 -7.39
C MET A 105 1.47 10.27 -7.70
N ASN A 106 0.62 10.73 -8.63
CA ASN A 106 0.42 12.16 -8.89
C ASN A 106 -0.25 12.83 -7.69
N TYR A 107 -1.32 12.24 -7.15
CA TYR A 107 -1.99 12.71 -5.94
C TYR A 107 -1.01 12.84 -4.76
N PHE A 108 -0.17 11.83 -4.54
CA PHE A 108 0.85 11.86 -3.48
C PHE A 108 1.84 13.01 -3.67
N ARG A 109 2.33 13.22 -4.90
CA ARG A 109 3.28 14.32 -5.20
C ARG A 109 2.67 15.70 -4.97
N GLU A 110 1.39 15.87 -5.31
CA GLU A 110 0.70 17.17 -5.25
C GLU A 110 0.20 17.50 -3.84
N HIS A 111 -0.17 16.49 -3.05
CA HIS A 111 -0.89 16.72 -1.80
C HIS A 111 -0.22 16.13 -0.57
N ALA A 112 0.56 15.06 -0.68
CA ALA A 112 1.09 14.36 0.48
C ALA A 112 2.58 14.61 0.73
N LEU A 113 3.40 14.76 -0.30
CA LEU A 113 4.85 14.90 -0.11
C LEU A 113 5.23 16.16 0.65
N LEU A 114 4.62 17.30 0.34
CA LEU A 114 4.92 18.55 1.02
C LEU A 114 4.46 18.49 2.48
N ASP A 115 3.30 17.92 2.75
CA ASP A 115 2.77 17.71 4.09
C ASP A 115 3.68 16.79 4.91
N TYR A 116 4.08 15.66 4.32
CA TYR A 116 4.99 14.70 4.95
C TYR A 116 6.35 15.30 5.32
N PHE A 117 6.91 16.16 4.45
CA PHE A 117 8.18 16.84 4.70
C PHE A 117 8.07 18.17 5.44
N ALA A 118 6.87 18.60 5.82
CA ALA A 118 6.67 19.78 6.68
C ALA A 118 7.04 19.52 8.14
N GLY A 119 7.09 18.24 8.58
CA GLY A 119 7.55 17.83 9.90
C GLY A 119 9.06 17.85 10.06
N GLY A 120 9.54 17.95 11.29
CA GLY A 120 10.98 18.01 11.62
C GLY A 120 11.68 16.64 11.60
N PHE A 121 10.96 15.52 11.62
CA PHE A 121 11.50 14.18 11.83
C PHE A 121 12.36 14.07 13.11
N ASP A 122 11.98 14.79 14.16
CA ASP A 122 12.68 14.95 15.43
C ASP A 122 11.96 14.30 16.61
N GLY A 123 10.82 13.66 16.38
CA GLY A 123 10.10 12.89 17.37
C GLY A 123 10.79 11.55 17.74
N PRO A 124 10.41 10.93 18.87
CA PRO A 124 10.92 9.62 19.22
C PRO A 124 10.64 8.57 18.14
N GLY A 125 11.69 7.95 17.60
CA GLY A 125 11.57 6.94 16.54
C GLY A 125 11.39 7.53 15.14
N GLU A 126 11.38 8.85 14.98
CA GLU A 126 11.37 9.51 13.68
C GLU A 126 12.79 9.72 13.13
N GLY A 127 12.90 9.91 11.83
CA GLY A 127 14.17 10.24 11.20
C GLY A 127 14.07 10.31 9.69
N VAL A 128 14.92 11.12 9.09
CA VAL A 128 15.09 11.18 7.63
C VAL A 128 16.54 10.91 7.27
N LEU A 129 16.74 10.06 6.27
CA LEU A 129 18.07 9.75 5.75
C LEU A 129 18.15 10.20 4.29
N LEU A 130 19.07 11.14 4.03
CA LEU A 130 19.42 11.55 2.68
C LEU A 130 20.89 11.15 2.42
N VAL A 131 21.08 10.21 1.49
CA VAL A 131 22.41 9.74 1.08
C VAL A 131 22.55 9.92 -0.42
N HIS A 132 23.59 10.64 -0.83
CA HIS A 132 23.94 10.80 -2.23
C HIS A 132 25.23 10.04 -2.54
N GLY A 133 25.26 9.34 -3.67
CA GLY A 133 26.44 8.60 -4.10
C GLY A 133 26.25 7.93 -5.45
N ALA A 134 27.36 7.56 -6.08
CA ALA A 134 27.36 6.80 -7.32
C ALA A 134 27.49 5.29 -7.00
N ILE A 135 26.52 4.52 -7.46
CA ILE A 135 26.54 3.05 -7.36
C ILE A 135 26.51 2.44 -8.77
N SER A 136 27.03 1.23 -8.91
CA SER A 136 26.92 0.49 -10.16
C SER A 136 25.44 0.29 -10.56
N ARG A 137 25.15 0.46 -11.84
CA ARG A 137 23.79 0.20 -12.41
C ARG A 137 23.31 -1.23 -12.11
N SER A 138 24.22 -2.19 -12.06
CA SER A 138 23.91 -3.58 -11.74
C SER A 138 23.53 -3.80 -10.28
N LEU A 139 23.94 -2.92 -9.35
CA LEU A 139 23.62 -3.02 -7.93
C LEU A 139 22.32 -2.29 -7.55
N ALA A 140 21.84 -1.36 -8.37
CA ALA A 140 20.62 -0.60 -8.08
C ALA A 140 19.39 -1.52 -7.82
N PRO A 141 19.14 -2.60 -8.59
CA PRO A 141 18.06 -3.54 -8.30
C PRO A 141 18.19 -4.21 -6.94
N ALA A 142 19.42 -4.58 -6.53
CA ALA A 142 19.65 -5.21 -5.22
C ALA A 142 19.37 -4.26 -4.05
N PHE A 143 19.59 -2.94 -4.22
CA PHE A 143 19.16 -1.94 -3.24
C PHE A 143 17.64 -1.85 -3.16
N MET A 144 16.93 -1.86 -4.29
CA MET A 144 15.47 -1.89 -4.30
C MET A 144 14.90 -3.11 -3.59
N GLU A 145 15.49 -4.29 -3.77
CA GLU A 145 15.10 -5.50 -3.05
C GLU A 145 15.30 -5.38 -1.52
N ARG A 146 16.38 -4.72 -1.09
CA ARG A 146 16.61 -4.46 0.34
C ARG A 146 15.56 -3.50 0.91
N MET A 147 15.23 -2.43 0.18
CA MET A 147 14.19 -1.49 0.58
C MET A 147 12.81 -2.18 0.66
N GLN A 148 12.50 -3.06 -0.28
CA GLN A 148 11.28 -3.87 -0.25
C GLN A 148 11.22 -4.79 0.98
N ARG A 149 12.37 -5.34 1.41
CA ARG A 149 12.44 -6.12 2.66
C ARG A 149 12.15 -5.26 3.87
N VAL A 150 12.78 -4.08 3.97
CA VAL A 150 12.49 -3.13 5.07
C VAL A 150 11.01 -2.75 5.12
N ALA A 151 10.39 -2.45 3.96
CA ALA A 151 8.96 -2.18 3.89
C ALA A 151 8.11 -3.38 4.33
N HIS A 152 8.53 -4.60 3.98
CA HIS A 152 7.87 -5.83 4.42
C HIS A 152 7.99 -6.03 5.93
N ASP A 153 9.17 -5.84 6.49
CA ASP A 153 9.43 -5.98 7.93
C ASP A 153 8.58 -4.97 8.72
N PHE A 154 8.47 -3.72 8.24
CA PHE A 154 7.58 -2.71 8.82
C PHE A 154 6.11 -3.16 8.79
N ALA A 155 5.65 -3.69 7.67
CA ALA A 155 4.28 -4.20 7.56
C ALA A 155 4.01 -5.40 8.47
N GLN A 156 4.98 -6.31 8.66
CA GLN A 156 4.86 -7.43 9.58
C GLN A 156 4.83 -6.95 11.05
N GLN A 157 5.66 -5.96 11.39
CA GLN A 157 5.64 -5.37 12.73
C GLN A 157 4.30 -4.70 13.01
N HIS A 158 3.75 -3.93 12.05
CA HIS A 158 2.41 -3.35 12.17
C HIS A 158 1.35 -4.41 12.48
N LEU A 159 1.38 -5.56 11.78
CA LEU A 159 0.44 -6.65 12.04
C LEU A 159 0.63 -7.29 13.42
N ALA A 160 1.87 -7.47 13.85
CA ALA A 160 2.18 -8.03 15.17
C ALA A 160 1.66 -7.11 16.29
N ASP A 161 1.86 -5.81 16.14
CA ASP A 161 1.50 -4.79 17.12
C ASP A 161 -0.01 -4.48 17.16
N GLN A 162 -0.80 -4.96 16.20
CA GLN A 162 -2.26 -4.86 16.27
C GLN A 162 -2.87 -5.50 17.53
N LYS A 163 -2.14 -6.39 18.18
CA LYS A 163 -2.54 -7.04 19.45
C LYS A 163 -2.33 -6.15 20.67
N LEU A 164 -1.53 -5.09 20.55
CA LEU A 164 -1.25 -4.16 21.64
C LEU A 164 -2.41 -3.17 21.83
N PRO A 165 -2.59 -2.64 23.04
CA PRO A 165 -3.53 -1.55 23.28
C PRO A 165 -3.23 -0.33 22.40
N GLN A 166 -4.27 0.45 22.08
CA GLN A 166 -4.11 1.66 21.25
C GLN A 166 -3.16 2.69 21.88
N SER A 167 -3.12 2.77 23.21
CA SER A 167 -2.23 3.66 23.97
C SER A 167 -0.73 3.34 23.83
N GLU A 168 -0.41 2.12 23.38
CA GLU A 168 0.97 1.67 23.17
C GLU A 168 1.38 1.71 21.69
N ARG A 169 0.51 2.23 20.81
CA ARG A 169 0.73 2.29 19.37
C ARG A 169 0.66 3.73 18.88
N GLU A 170 1.55 4.04 17.98
CA GLU A 170 1.58 5.31 17.26
C GLU A 170 1.58 5.06 15.74
N GLY A 171 0.98 5.97 14.98
CA GLY A 171 0.92 5.87 13.53
C GLY A 171 2.20 6.38 12.89
N TYR A 172 3.03 5.48 12.37
CA TYR A 172 4.21 5.84 11.58
C TYR A 172 3.96 5.61 10.10
N THR A 173 4.50 6.49 9.26
CA THR A 173 4.53 6.31 7.81
C THR A 173 5.96 6.16 7.34
N LEU A 174 6.28 5.04 6.71
CA LEU A 174 7.59 4.76 6.14
C LEU A 174 7.59 5.09 4.64
N LEU A 175 8.40 6.07 4.23
CA LEU A 175 8.65 6.41 2.84
C LEU A 175 10.06 5.96 2.43
N LEU A 176 10.14 5.06 1.47
CA LEU A 176 11.40 4.58 0.90
C LEU A 176 11.45 4.94 -0.58
N ALA A 177 12.48 5.66 -1.00
CA ALA A 177 12.64 6.08 -2.39
C ALA A 177 14.09 5.94 -2.86
N LEU A 178 14.29 5.41 -4.06
CA LEU A 178 15.57 5.33 -4.74
C LEU A 178 15.37 5.74 -6.19
N ARG A 179 16.12 6.72 -6.67
CA ARG A 179 16.13 7.12 -8.08
C ARG A 179 17.49 7.66 -8.46
N SER A 180 17.83 7.59 -9.75
CA SER A 180 18.89 8.38 -10.30
C SER A 180 18.44 9.83 -10.34
N TRP A 181 19.05 10.66 -9.50
CA TRP A 181 18.65 12.05 -9.35
C TRP A 181 19.83 12.92 -8.96
N GLU A 182 19.86 14.09 -9.50
CA GLU A 182 20.76 15.15 -9.13
C GLU A 182 19.94 16.38 -8.79
N PHE A 183 20.33 17.07 -7.73
CA PHE A 183 19.66 18.31 -7.35
C PHE A 183 19.94 19.39 -8.41
N GLU A 184 18.89 19.93 -9.02
CA GLU A 184 18.99 20.84 -10.15
C GLU A 184 19.88 22.06 -9.85
N ALA A 185 19.82 22.57 -8.61
CA ALA A 185 20.68 23.67 -8.17
C ALA A 185 22.19 23.36 -8.27
N PHE A 186 22.57 22.08 -8.31
CA PHE A 186 23.98 21.66 -8.44
C PHE A 186 24.38 21.29 -9.86
N ALA A 187 23.45 21.23 -10.79
CA ALA A 187 23.73 20.84 -12.19
C ALA A 187 24.77 21.77 -12.85
N GLY A 188 24.72 23.08 -12.57
CA GLY A 188 25.70 24.07 -13.04
C GLY A 188 27.09 24.01 -12.40
N MET A 189 27.28 23.18 -11.37
CA MET A 189 28.56 23.03 -10.65
C MET A 189 29.37 21.81 -11.13
N ARG A 190 28.84 21.03 -12.07
CA ARG A 190 29.58 19.91 -12.66
C ARG A 190 30.76 20.40 -13.50
N ARG A 191 31.87 19.67 -13.40
CA ARG A 191 33.04 19.83 -14.27
C ARG A 191 32.88 19.05 -15.56
#